data_7214e3b5646bc276601b417f82544d60
#
_entry.id   7214e3b5646bc276601b417f82544d60
#
_cell.length_a   1.000
_cell.length_b   1.000
_cell.length_c   1.000
_cell.angle_alpha   90.00
_cell.angle_beta   90.00
_cell.angle_gamma   90.00
#
_symmetry.space_group_name_H-M   'P 1'
#
loop_
_entity.id
_entity.type
_entity.pdbx_description
1 polymer ?
#
loop_
_entity_poly.entity_id
_entity_poly.type
_entity_poly.pdbx_seq_one_letter_code
_entity_poly.pdbx_strand_id
1 'polypeptide(L)'
;MRFIAVFLTGLVFASLALANSSGRIISAHGVRVVVPPAWQRIRAASDGNVVDPRTLLVVGTARVRARPTQCQIAAYRIPSAGAVVVVVGWKSATSGGGRLKPGRAPLKKLVTVTHASFECFSGRGAAAQVVLGGKAYQVNVMVGDRASKQRVAEALTVTRSFNLAG
;
A
#
# COMPACT_ATOMS: atom_id res chain seq x y z
N MET A 1 26.78 -33.74 -57.86
CA MET A 1 27.08 -33.46 -56.42
C MET A 1 26.15 -32.37 -55.90
N ARG A 2 25.18 -32.73 -55.04
CA ARG A 2 24.21 -31.80 -54.46
C ARG A 2 24.58 -31.62 -52.98
N PHE A 3 24.96 -30.44 -52.58
CA PHE A 3 25.21 -30.07 -51.15
C PHE A 3 23.89 -29.69 -50.53
N ILE A 4 23.50 -30.43 -49.48
CA ILE A 4 22.36 -30.09 -48.61
C ILE A 4 22.92 -29.30 -47.42
N ALA A 5 22.53 -28.03 -47.35
CA ALA A 5 22.84 -27.19 -46.18
C ALA A 5 21.75 -27.41 -45.13
N VAL A 6 22.13 -27.97 -43.99
CA VAL A 6 21.25 -28.11 -42.79
C VAL A 6 21.40 -26.87 -41.96
N PHE A 7 20.33 -26.06 -41.88
CA PHE A 7 20.21 -24.94 -40.92
C PHE A 7 19.74 -25.48 -39.58
N LEU A 8 20.62 -25.46 -38.57
CA LEU A 8 20.26 -25.70 -37.19
C LEU A 8 19.71 -24.37 -36.62
N THR A 9 18.40 -24.28 -36.43
CA THR A 9 17.74 -23.18 -35.70
C THR A 9 17.82 -23.47 -34.22
N GLY A 10 18.74 -22.79 -33.52
CA GLY A 10 18.86 -22.87 -32.07
C GLY A 10 17.70 -22.09 -31.42
N LEU A 11 16.79 -22.78 -30.74
CA LEU A 11 15.78 -22.19 -29.87
C LEU A 11 16.46 -21.71 -28.57
N VAL A 12 16.61 -20.40 -28.41
CA VAL A 12 17.03 -19.80 -27.16
C VAL A 12 15.80 -19.70 -26.25
N PHE A 13 15.68 -20.62 -25.30
CA PHE A 13 14.70 -20.52 -24.22
C PHE A 13 15.18 -19.43 -23.24
N ALA A 14 14.64 -18.24 -23.35
CA ALA A 14 14.78 -17.22 -22.32
C ALA A 14 13.99 -17.67 -21.08
N SER A 15 14.67 -18.26 -20.10
CA SER A 15 14.10 -18.57 -18.79
C SER A 15 13.78 -17.25 -18.08
N LEU A 16 12.50 -16.86 -18.09
CA LEU A 16 11.97 -15.81 -17.21
C LEU A 16 12.06 -16.33 -15.76
N ALA A 17 13.15 -16.00 -15.10
CA ALA A 17 13.27 -16.15 -13.66
C ALA A 17 12.21 -15.28 -12.99
N LEU A 18 11.09 -15.88 -12.60
CA LEU A 18 10.14 -15.31 -11.67
C LEU A 18 10.89 -15.13 -10.35
N ALA A 19 11.43 -13.95 -10.13
CA ALA A 19 11.97 -13.56 -8.85
C ALA A 19 10.80 -13.58 -7.85
N ASN A 20 10.66 -14.69 -7.11
CA ASN A 20 9.84 -14.76 -5.91
C ASN A 20 10.45 -13.78 -4.90
N SER A 21 10.10 -12.52 -4.98
CA SER A 21 10.44 -11.56 -3.95
C SER A 21 9.57 -11.88 -2.75
N SER A 22 10.12 -12.68 -1.84
CA SER A 22 9.49 -12.96 -0.54
C SER A 22 9.19 -11.63 0.14
N GLY A 23 7.91 -11.31 0.27
CA GLY A 23 7.48 -10.08 0.93
C GLY A 23 7.86 -10.11 2.41
N ARG A 24 8.26 -8.95 2.95
CA ARG A 24 8.60 -8.77 4.36
C ARG A 24 7.39 -8.26 5.13
N ILE A 25 7.11 -8.83 6.30
CA ILE A 25 6.07 -8.33 7.20
C ILE A 25 6.59 -7.10 7.95
N ILE A 26 5.81 -6.03 7.95
CA ILE A 26 6.02 -4.85 8.81
C ILE A 26 4.79 -4.70 9.68
N SER A 27 5.01 -4.67 11.01
CA SER A 27 3.95 -4.54 12.00
C SER A 27 4.16 -3.33 12.89
N ALA A 28 3.08 -2.70 13.33
CA ALA A 28 3.06 -1.67 14.36
C ALA A 28 1.64 -1.52 14.93
N HIS A 29 1.55 -1.20 16.21
CA HIS A 29 0.29 -0.87 16.90
C HIS A 29 -0.85 -1.88 16.64
N GLY A 30 -0.51 -3.18 16.64
CA GLY A 30 -1.49 -4.26 16.47
C GLY A 30 -1.97 -4.50 15.03
N VAL A 31 -1.35 -3.86 14.03
CA VAL A 31 -1.63 -4.09 12.61
C VAL A 31 -0.38 -4.46 11.84
N ARG A 32 -0.55 -5.12 10.69
CA ARG A 32 0.56 -5.54 9.82
C ARG A 32 0.21 -5.44 8.34
N VAL A 33 1.25 -5.33 7.54
CA VAL A 33 1.20 -5.45 6.07
C VAL A 33 2.40 -6.26 5.58
N VAL A 34 2.29 -6.84 4.39
CA VAL A 34 3.40 -7.50 3.68
C VAL A 34 3.91 -6.53 2.61
N VAL A 35 5.20 -6.25 2.62
CA VAL A 35 5.82 -5.29 1.71
C VAL A 35 6.92 -5.92 0.87
N PRO A 36 7.12 -5.47 -0.38
CA PRO A 36 8.30 -5.83 -1.18
C PRO A 36 9.60 -5.35 -0.52
N PRO A 37 10.77 -5.92 -0.86
CA PRO A 37 12.06 -5.55 -0.27
C PRO A 37 12.39 -4.06 -0.34
N ALA A 38 12.00 -3.38 -1.44
CA ALA A 38 12.24 -1.95 -1.66
C ALA A 38 11.35 -1.01 -0.84
N TRP A 39 10.39 -1.54 -0.09
CA TRP A 39 9.54 -0.77 0.79
C TRP A 39 10.08 -0.74 2.21
N GLN A 40 9.78 0.33 2.92
CA GLN A 40 10.23 0.52 4.30
C GLN A 40 9.12 1.08 5.19
N ARG A 41 9.28 0.89 6.49
CA ARG A 41 8.47 1.61 7.47
C ARG A 41 8.84 3.08 7.43
N ILE A 42 7.85 3.93 7.38
CA ILE A 42 7.99 5.38 7.45
C ILE A 42 7.56 5.83 8.86
N ARG A 43 8.27 6.80 9.39
CA ARG A 43 7.83 7.43 10.64
C ARG A 43 6.47 8.09 10.40
N ALA A 44 5.49 7.81 11.26
CA ALA A 44 4.22 8.51 11.23
C ALA A 44 4.48 10.02 11.40
N ALA A 45 3.75 10.83 10.63
CA ALA A 45 3.74 12.26 10.86
C ALA A 45 3.17 12.52 12.25
N SER A 46 3.66 13.57 12.89
CA SER A 46 3.04 14.05 14.11
C SER A 46 1.70 14.69 13.74
N ASP A 47 0.64 14.09 14.21
CA ASP A 47 -0.74 14.51 13.97
C ASP A 47 -1.27 15.43 15.08
N GLY A 48 -0.34 16.04 15.81
CA GLY A 48 -0.67 16.96 16.90
C GLY A 48 -1.43 16.26 18.03
N ASN A 49 -2.57 16.82 18.42
CA ASN A 49 -3.38 16.32 19.53
C ASN A 49 -4.49 15.36 19.11
N VAL A 50 -4.47 14.83 17.87
CA VAL A 50 -5.51 13.90 17.43
C VAL A 50 -5.36 12.57 18.16
N VAL A 51 -6.35 12.26 18.97
CA VAL A 51 -6.37 11.05 19.81
C VAL A 51 -7.10 9.90 19.11
N ASP A 52 -8.07 10.20 18.27
CA ASP A 52 -8.90 9.24 17.54
C ASP A 52 -9.47 9.88 16.27
N PRO A 53 -9.16 9.40 15.05
CA PRO A 53 -8.35 8.24 14.77
C PRO A 53 -6.86 8.42 15.01
N ARG A 54 -6.09 7.33 15.08
CA ARG A 54 -4.64 7.33 15.21
C ARG A 54 -3.98 6.70 13.99
N THR A 55 -2.86 7.28 13.56
CA THR A 55 -1.99 6.64 12.56
C THR A 55 -1.29 5.44 13.21
N LEU A 56 -1.57 4.24 12.71
CA LEU A 56 -1.07 2.98 13.26
C LEU A 56 0.18 2.49 12.53
N LEU A 57 0.18 2.57 11.20
CA LEU A 57 1.27 2.06 10.39
C LEU A 57 1.39 2.88 9.11
N VAL A 58 2.63 3.22 8.77
CA VAL A 58 2.97 3.84 7.49
C VAL A 58 4.10 3.06 6.85
N VAL A 59 3.90 2.64 5.62
CA VAL A 59 4.93 2.00 4.80
C VAL A 59 5.00 2.68 3.43
N GLY A 60 6.18 2.74 2.86
CA GLY A 60 6.32 3.40 1.57
C GLY A 60 7.63 3.05 0.89
N THR A 61 7.74 3.49 -0.35
CA THR A 61 8.97 3.39 -1.13
C THR A 61 10.04 4.33 -0.59
N ALA A 62 11.27 4.15 -1.02
CA ALA A 62 12.37 5.04 -0.68
C ALA A 62 12.01 6.51 -0.97
N ARG A 63 12.55 7.43 -0.16
CA ARG A 63 12.35 8.89 -0.24
C ARG A 63 10.93 9.39 0.11
N VAL A 64 9.98 8.53 0.46
CA VAL A 64 8.77 9.00 1.14
C VAL A 64 9.15 9.57 2.50
N ARG A 65 8.66 10.75 2.83
CA ARG A 65 8.97 11.44 4.10
C ARG A 65 7.71 12.07 4.67
N ALA A 66 7.58 12.03 5.98
CA ALA A 66 6.58 12.83 6.67
C ALA A 66 6.84 14.32 6.44
N ARG A 67 5.79 15.11 6.40
CA ARG A 67 5.82 16.57 6.33
C ARG A 67 5.02 17.18 7.47
N PRO A 68 5.38 18.35 7.96
CA PRO A 68 4.55 19.08 8.92
C PRO A 68 3.19 19.40 8.29
N THR A 69 2.12 18.97 8.94
CA THR A 69 0.74 19.22 8.51
C THR A 69 -0.21 18.78 9.61
N GLN A 70 -1.43 19.30 9.59
CA GLN A 70 -2.51 18.84 10.47
C GLN A 70 -3.25 17.61 9.91
N CYS A 71 -2.87 17.14 8.72
CA CYS A 71 -3.47 15.97 8.08
C CYS A 71 -2.79 14.69 8.57
N GLN A 72 -3.54 13.63 8.78
CA GLN A 72 -2.99 12.33 9.16
C GLN A 72 -2.62 11.48 7.93
N ILE A 73 -3.52 11.40 6.96
CA ILE A 73 -3.39 10.52 5.80
C ILE A 73 -2.47 11.16 4.76
N ALA A 74 -2.70 12.44 4.44
CA ALA A 74 -1.94 13.16 3.43
C ALA A 74 -0.67 13.83 3.99
N ALA A 75 -0.19 13.36 5.11
CA ALA A 75 0.97 13.92 5.83
C ALA A 75 2.33 13.52 5.22
N TYR A 76 2.36 13.09 3.96
CA TYR A 76 3.59 12.54 3.36
C TYR A 76 3.92 13.20 2.02
N ARG A 77 5.20 13.52 1.83
CA ARG A 77 5.75 13.86 0.51
C ARG A 77 6.08 12.56 -0.21
N ILE A 78 5.41 12.32 -1.32
CA ILE A 78 5.55 11.12 -2.14
C ILE A 78 6.35 11.49 -3.38
N PRO A 79 7.48 10.84 -3.68
CA PRO A 79 8.18 11.02 -4.95
C PRO A 79 7.26 10.70 -6.15
N SER A 80 7.50 11.32 -7.29
CA SER A 80 6.65 11.15 -8.48
C SER A 80 6.47 9.70 -8.93
N ALA A 81 7.51 8.85 -8.77
CA ALA A 81 7.45 7.39 -9.02
C ALA A 81 7.20 6.55 -7.76
N GLY A 82 6.94 7.19 -6.62
CA GLY A 82 6.80 6.53 -5.32
C GLY A 82 5.39 6.09 -4.99
N ALA A 83 5.27 5.43 -3.83
CA ALA A 83 4.00 5.05 -3.24
C ALA A 83 4.10 5.01 -1.71
N VAL A 84 2.97 5.24 -1.04
CA VAL A 84 2.82 5.12 0.40
C VAL A 84 1.48 4.47 0.74
N VAL A 85 1.49 3.67 1.79
CA VAL A 85 0.28 3.11 2.41
C VAL A 85 0.23 3.60 3.85
N VAL A 86 -0.90 4.19 4.23
CA VAL A 86 -1.17 4.73 5.56
C VAL A 86 -2.35 4.00 6.16
N VAL A 87 -2.16 3.43 7.33
CA VAL A 87 -3.21 2.79 8.11
C VAL A 87 -3.57 3.68 9.28
N VAL A 88 -4.82 4.09 9.34
CA VAL A 88 -5.39 4.76 10.50
C VAL A 88 -6.44 3.86 11.17
N GLY A 89 -6.61 4.01 12.46
CA GLY A 89 -7.57 3.20 13.22
C GLY A 89 -8.28 4.01 14.29
N TRP A 90 -9.53 3.64 14.52
CA TRP A 90 -10.39 4.17 15.58
C TRP A 90 -10.50 3.17 16.73
N LYS A 91 -10.70 3.68 17.94
CA LYS A 91 -10.87 2.85 19.14
C LYS A 91 -12.09 1.94 19.06
N SER A 92 -13.13 2.38 18.35
CA SER A 92 -14.35 1.57 18.14
C SER A 92 -14.87 1.66 16.71
N ALA A 93 -15.70 0.72 16.31
CA ALA A 93 -16.34 0.70 15.00
C ALA A 93 -17.37 1.83 14.81
N THR A 94 -17.77 2.49 15.88
CA THR A 94 -18.73 3.62 15.88
C THR A 94 -18.04 4.98 15.93
N SER A 95 -16.72 5.03 16.14
CA SER A 95 -15.93 6.27 16.22
C SER A 95 -15.65 6.77 14.81
N GLY A 96 -16.35 7.51 14.19
CA GLY A 96 -16.07 7.99 12.82
C GLY A 96 -17.31 8.48 12.09
N GLY A 97 -18.37 8.73 12.83
CA GLY A 97 -19.58 9.35 12.28
C GLY A 97 -20.49 8.42 11.47
N GLY A 98 -20.23 7.11 11.46
CA GLY A 98 -21.05 6.17 10.74
C GLY A 98 -20.89 4.72 11.25
N ARG A 99 -21.93 3.90 11.04
CA ARG A 99 -21.85 2.46 11.27
C ARG A 99 -21.10 1.78 10.13
N LEU A 100 -19.83 1.52 10.32
CA LEU A 100 -19.09 0.66 9.40
C LEU A 100 -19.51 -0.81 9.60
N LYS A 101 -19.74 -1.51 8.49
CA LYS A 101 -20.03 -2.95 8.53
C LYS A 101 -18.78 -3.73 8.85
N PRO A 102 -18.88 -4.85 9.62
CA PRO A 102 -17.78 -5.79 9.78
C PRO A 102 -17.23 -6.19 8.41
N GLY A 103 -15.91 -6.25 8.31
CA GLY A 103 -15.19 -6.59 7.10
C GLY A 103 -14.29 -7.79 7.31
N ARG A 104 -13.59 -8.17 6.26
CA ARG A 104 -12.59 -9.24 6.27
C ARG A 104 -11.27 -8.71 5.73
N ALA A 105 -10.19 -9.06 6.37
CA ALA A 105 -8.86 -8.94 5.81
C ALA A 105 -8.47 -10.28 5.13
N PRO A 106 -7.72 -10.26 4.05
CA PRO A 106 -7.17 -9.10 3.35
C PRO A 106 -8.24 -8.32 2.55
N LEU A 107 -7.95 -7.06 2.22
CA LEU A 107 -8.86 -6.14 1.54
C LEU A 107 -8.94 -6.43 0.03
N LYS A 108 -9.47 -7.58 -0.36
CA LYS A 108 -9.46 -8.10 -1.74
C LYS A 108 -10.14 -7.20 -2.77
N LYS A 109 -11.13 -6.41 -2.35
CA LYS A 109 -11.90 -5.53 -3.25
C LYS A 109 -11.15 -4.28 -3.69
N LEU A 110 -10.03 -3.94 -3.07
CA LEU A 110 -9.23 -2.78 -3.45
C LEU A 110 -8.32 -3.16 -4.62
N VAL A 111 -8.78 -2.99 -5.84
CA VAL A 111 -8.12 -3.48 -7.07
C VAL A 111 -7.56 -2.39 -7.97
N THR A 112 -7.88 -1.11 -7.71
CA THR A 112 -7.42 0.01 -8.53
C THR A 112 -7.16 1.26 -7.71
N VAL A 113 -6.34 2.17 -8.25
CA VAL A 113 -6.25 3.56 -7.81
C VAL A 113 -6.95 4.45 -8.82
N THR A 114 -7.63 5.47 -8.32
CA THR A 114 -8.30 6.50 -9.13
C THR A 114 -7.78 7.86 -8.74
N HIS A 115 -8.31 8.93 -9.32
CA HIS A 115 -8.13 10.25 -8.74
C HIS A 115 -8.97 10.31 -7.47
N ALA A 116 -8.31 10.28 -6.31
CA ALA A 116 -8.94 10.26 -5.02
C ALA A 116 -8.83 11.62 -4.34
N SER A 117 -9.87 11.98 -3.62
CA SER A 117 -9.86 13.15 -2.73
C SER A 117 -10.31 12.68 -1.35
N PHE A 118 -9.41 12.69 -0.38
CA PHE A 118 -9.71 12.36 1.00
C PHE A 118 -8.77 13.14 1.94
N GLU A 119 -9.32 13.65 3.01
CA GLU A 119 -8.63 14.54 3.94
C GLU A 119 -7.93 15.68 3.16
N CYS A 120 -6.61 15.81 3.27
CA CYS A 120 -5.82 16.82 2.55
C CYS A 120 -5.15 16.24 1.28
N PHE A 121 -5.59 15.10 0.79
CA PHE A 121 -5.04 14.46 -0.38
C PHE A 121 -5.95 14.65 -1.59
N SER A 122 -5.35 15.10 -2.68
CA SER A 122 -5.95 15.07 -4.00
C SER A 122 -4.90 14.53 -4.98
N GLY A 123 -5.19 13.39 -5.62
CA GLY A 123 -4.23 12.73 -6.49
C GLY A 123 -4.57 11.26 -6.74
N ARG A 124 -3.60 10.50 -7.23
CA ARG A 124 -3.78 9.08 -7.53
C ARG A 124 -3.73 8.25 -6.25
N GLY A 125 -4.85 7.69 -5.86
CA GLY A 125 -4.95 6.90 -4.65
C GLY A 125 -6.23 6.10 -4.55
N ALA A 126 -6.39 5.42 -3.43
CA ALA A 126 -7.62 4.73 -3.05
C ALA A 126 -7.63 4.54 -1.52
N ALA A 127 -8.81 4.32 -0.97
CA ALA A 127 -8.99 4.00 0.44
C ALA A 127 -9.97 2.84 0.60
N ALA A 128 -9.75 2.04 1.64
CA ALA A 128 -10.68 1.01 2.05
C ALA A 128 -10.90 1.09 3.56
N GLN A 129 -12.15 0.96 3.99
CA GLN A 129 -12.53 0.90 5.39
C GLN A 129 -12.97 -0.51 5.77
N VAL A 130 -12.60 -0.95 6.96
CA VAL A 130 -12.92 -2.29 7.47
C VAL A 130 -13.07 -2.27 8.98
N VAL A 131 -13.96 -3.08 9.50
CA VAL A 131 -14.11 -3.34 10.94
C VAL A 131 -13.55 -4.73 11.25
N LEU A 132 -12.54 -4.80 12.09
CA LEU A 132 -11.90 -6.04 12.53
C LEU A 132 -11.75 -5.99 14.06
N GLY A 133 -12.11 -7.06 14.77
CA GLY A 133 -12.00 -7.11 16.21
C GLY A 133 -12.72 -5.96 16.93
N GLY A 134 -13.87 -5.51 16.41
CA GLY A 134 -14.66 -4.43 17.00
C GLY A 134 -14.09 -3.02 16.81
N LYS A 135 -12.98 -2.88 16.08
CA LYS A 135 -12.34 -1.59 15.78
C LYS A 135 -12.46 -1.26 14.30
N ALA A 136 -12.59 0.03 13.98
CA ALA A 136 -12.58 0.50 12.61
C ALA A 136 -11.16 0.82 12.15
N TYR A 137 -10.88 0.51 10.90
CA TYR A 137 -9.61 0.82 10.24
C TYR A 137 -9.88 1.43 8.87
N GLN A 138 -9.03 2.34 8.46
CA GLN A 138 -8.97 2.81 7.08
C GLN A 138 -7.55 2.64 6.56
N VAL A 139 -7.44 1.98 5.43
CA VAL A 139 -6.16 1.75 4.75
C VAL A 139 -6.16 2.59 3.48
N ASN A 140 -5.23 3.52 3.41
CA ASN A 140 -5.12 4.48 2.32
C ASN A 140 -3.87 4.17 1.52
N VAL A 141 -4.01 4.10 0.21
CA VAL A 141 -2.89 4.02 -0.73
C VAL A 141 -2.82 5.30 -1.54
N MET A 142 -1.64 5.89 -1.63
CA MET A 142 -1.36 7.07 -2.43
C MET A 142 -0.12 6.80 -3.26
N VAL A 143 -0.17 7.16 -4.53
CA VAL A 143 0.94 6.96 -5.47
C VAL A 143 1.31 8.27 -6.14
N GLY A 144 2.57 8.43 -6.48
CA GLY A 144 3.05 9.59 -7.20
C GLY A 144 2.45 9.66 -8.62
N ASP A 145 2.44 10.84 -9.18
CA ASP A 145 1.84 11.16 -10.49
C ASP A 145 2.44 10.34 -11.64
N ARG A 146 3.74 10.02 -11.56
CA ARG A 146 4.49 9.20 -12.54
C ARG A 146 4.72 7.76 -12.08
N ALA A 147 4.01 7.29 -11.08
CA ALA A 147 4.12 5.90 -10.64
C ALA A 147 3.72 4.94 -11.77
N SER A 148 4.60 3.99 -12.09
CA SER A 148 4.38 2.98 -13.12
C SER A 148 3.21 2.05 -12.75
N LYS A 149 2.66 1.33 -13.74
CA LYS A 149 1.65 0.30 -13.51
C LYS A 149 2.12 -0.74 -12.48
N GLN A 150 3.39 -1.14 -12.55
CA GLN A 150 4.00 -2.06 -11.60
C GLN A 150 4.00 -1.48 -10.18
N ARG A 151 4.41 -0.19 -10.01
CA ARG A 151 4.40 0.48 -8.70
C ARG A 151 2.99 0.57 -8.12
N VAL A 152 1.99 0.85 -8.95
CA VAL A 152 0.58 0.85 -8.53
C VAL A 152 0.15 -0.55 -8.08
N ALA A 153 0.48 -1.59 -8.85
CA ALA A 153 0.16 -2.98 -8.50
C ALA A 153 0.82 -3.42 -7.19
N GLU A 154 2.10 -3.06 -6.97
CA GLU A 154 2.78 -3.30 -5.69
C GLU A 154 2.07 -2.59 -4.53
N ALA A 155 1.73 -1.31 -4.69
CA ALA A 155 1.06 -0.54 -3.65
C ALA A 155 -0.30 -1.11 -3.27
N LEU A 156 -1.08 -1.54 -4.26
CA LEU A 156 -2.35 -2.23 -4.04
C LEU A 156 -2.16 -3.58 -3.35
N THR A 157 -1.11 -4.33 -3.70
CA THR A 157 -0.78 -5.60 -3.05
C THR A 157 -0.42 -5.40 -1.58
N VAL A 158 0.40 -4.40 -1.27
CA VAL A 158 0.71 -4.00 0.11
C VAL A 158 -0.57 -3.65 0.86
N THR A 159 -1.43 -2.81 0.28
CA THR A 159 -2.69 -2.39 0.91
C THR A 159 -3.61 -3.59 1.18
N ARG A 160 -3.76 -4.49 0.21
CA ARG A 160 -4.59 -5.70 0.35
C ARG A 160 -4.06 -6.68 1.39
N SER A 161 -2.76 -6.67 1.67
CA SER A 161 -2.14 -7.53 2.68
C SER A 161 -2.39 -7.07 4.13
N PHE A 162 -3.04 -5.92 4.33
CA PHE A 162 -3.40 -5.42 5.66
C PHE A 162 -4.14 -6.48 6.47
N ASN A 163 -3.71 -6.66 7.72
CA ASN A 163 -4.33 -7.54 8.69
C ASN A 163 -4.02 -7.07 10.11
N LEU A 164 -4.71 -7.65 11.10
CA LEU A 164 -4.29 -7.54 12.49
C LEU A 164 -2.97 -8.32 12.68
N ALA A 165 -2.08 -7.78 13.51
CA ALA A 165 -0.97 -8.54 14.04
C ALA A 165 -1.54 -9.51 15.07
N GLY A 166 -1.33 -10.79 14.86
CA GLY A 166 -1.68 -11.84 15.84
C GLY A 166 -0.76 -11.78 17.04
#